data_6d76af24bf33c33dbead2ea2eb65404c
#
_entry.id   6d76af24bf33c33dbead2ea2eb65404c
#
_cell.length_a   1.000
_cell.length_b   1.000
_cell.length_c   1.000
_cell.angle_alpha   90.00
_cell.angle_beta   90.00
_cell.angle_gamma   90.00
#
_symmetry.space_group_name_H-M   'P 1'
#
loop_
_entity.id
_entity.type
_entity.pdbx_description
1 polymer ?
#
loop_
_entity_poly.entity_id
_entity_poly.type
_entity_poly.pdbx_seq_one_letter_code
_entity_poly.pdbx_strand_id
1 'polypeptide(L)'
;SLRDAAIWDEVKDRLKKSALGMSGGQQQRLCIARALAVQPEVLLMDEPTSALDPISTSKIEDLAVELKKDYTIVMVTHNMQQATRISDKTAFFLLGEVVEFADTDKLFSMPADKRTEDYITGRFG
;
A
#
# COMPACT_ATOMS: atom_id res chain seq x y z
N SER A 1 12.80 -12.41 -6.54
CA SER A 1 11.60 -11.57 -6.43
C SER A 1 10.50 -12.24 -5.62
N LEU A 2 10.20 -13.53 -5.88
CA LEU A 2 9.14 -14.23 -5.15
C LEU A 2 9.43 -14.28 -3.65
N ARG A 3 10.70 -14.43 -3.27
CA ARG A 3 11.11 -14.43 -1.86
C ARG A 3 10.94 -13.05 -1.25
N ASP A 4 11.34 -12.01 -1.98
CA ASP A 4 11.23 -10.62 -1.52
C ASP A 4 9.78 -10.20 -1.32
N ALA A 5 8.87 -10.77 -2.09
CA ALA A 5 7.44 -10.50 -1.97
C ALA A 5 6.75 -11.32 -0.88
N ALA A 6 7.51 -12.09 -0.07
CA ALA A 6 7.00 -12.92 1.02
C ALA A 6 5.99 -13.98 0.57
N ILE A 7 6.11 -14.46 -0.65
CA ILE A 7 5.18 -15.44 -1.21
C ILE A 7 5.85 -16.76 -1.60
N TRP A 8 7.18 -16.79 -1.57
CA TRP A 8 7.93 -17.96 -2.04
C TRP A 8 7.50 -19.28 -1.39
N ASP A 9 7.37 -19.28 -0.07
CA ASP A 9 7.00 -20.51 0.66
C ASP A 9 5.60 -20.98 0.33
N GLU A 10 4.73 -20.07 -0.12
CA GLU A 10 3.35 -20.41 -0.46
C GLU A 10 3.21 -20.95 -1.89
N VAL A 11 4.11 -20.57 -2.81
CA VAL A 11 3.97 -20.88 -4.23
C VAL A 11 5.09 -21.72 -4.82
N LYS A 12 6.18 -21.98 -4.08
CA LYS A 12 7.34 -22.69 -4.63
C LYS A 12 7.00 -24.04 -5.25
N ASP A 13 6.01 -24.74 -4.72
CA ASP A 13 5.55 -26.02 -5.24
C ASP A 13 4.49 -25.87 -6.34
N ARG A 14 4.12 -24.64 -6.68
CA ARG A 14 3.05 -24.32 -7.63
C ARG A 14 3.52 -23.39 -8.74
N LEU A 15 4.82 -23.27 -8.96
CA LEU A 15 5.40 -22.30 -9.90
C LEU A 15 4.88 -22.44 -11.33
N LYS A 16 4.48 -23.61 -11.74
CA LYS A 16 3.99 -23.88 -13.09
C LYS A 16 2.46 -23.87 -13.19
N LYS A 17 1.76 -23.60 -12.09
CA LYS A 17 0.31 -23.53 -12.07
C LYS A 17 -0.17 -22.10 -12.33
N SER A 18 -1.41 -21.99 -12.80
CA SER A 18 -2.02 -20.69 -13.08
C SER A 18 -2.18 -19.87 -11.80
N ALA A 19 -1.88 -18.58 -11.88
CA ALA A 19 -2.13 -17.63 -10.79
C ALA A 19 -3.63 -17.51 -10.46
N LEU A 20 -4.52 -17.88 -11.38
CA LEU A 20 -5.96 -17.87 -11.13
C LEU A 20 -6.38 -18.83 -10.02
N GLY A 21 -5.55 -19.85 -9.72
CA GLY A 21 -5.79 -20.76 -8.61
C GLY A 21 -5.36 -20.23 -7.25
N MET A 22 -4.82 -19.01 -7.18
CA MET A 22 -4.35 -18.39 -5.94
C MET A 22 -5.42 -17.50 -5.32
N SER A 23 -5.30 -17.26 -4.00
CA SER A 23 -6.15 -16.28 -3.32
C SER A 23 -5.84 -14.85 -3.83
N GLY A 24 -6.75 -13.91 -3.57
CA GLY A 24 -6.54 -12.51 -3.93
C GLY A 24 -5.27 -11.92 -3.34
N GLY A 25 -4.98 -12.23 -2.06
CA GLY A 25 -3.74 -11.78 -1.41
C GLY A 25 -2.49 -12.37 -2.03
N GLN A 26 -2.53 -13.66 -2.39
CA GLN A 26 -1.42 -14.31 -3.08
C GLN A 26 -1.19 -13.72 -4.46
N GLN A 27 -2.27 -13.42 -5.20
CA GLN A 27 -2.16 -12.75 -6.51
C GLN A 27 -1.53 -11.37 -6.38
N GLN A 28 -1.91 -10.59 -5.37
CA GLN A 28 -1.32 -9.26 -5.13
C GLN A 28 0.17 -9.37 -4.82
N ARG A 29 0.55 -10.30 -3.96
CA ARG A 29 1.97 -10.50 -3.64
C ARG A 29 2.76 -10.99 -4.85
N LEU A 30 2.15 -11.78 -5.71
CA LEU A 30 2.78 -12.20 -6.97
C LEU A 30 2.99 -11.01 -7.91
N CYS A 31 2.02 -10.10 -8.00
CA CYS A 31 2.17 -8.85 -8.76
C CYS A 31 3.31 -7.99 -8.21
N ILE A 32 3.46 -7.90 -6.90
CA ILE A 32 4.59 -7.18 -6.27
C ILE A 32 5.91 -7.85 -6.66
N ALA A 33 5.99 -9.19 -6.57
CA ALA A 33 7.18 -9.93 -6.96
C ALA A 33 7.56 -9.64 -8.42
N ARG A 34 6.57 -9.59 -9.32
CA ARG A 34 6.80 -9.27 -10.73
C ARG A 34 7.36 -7.87 -10.90
N ALA A 35 6.84 -6.90 -10.16
CA ALA A 35 7.34 -5.53 -10.20
C ALA A 35 8.78 -5.45 -9.69
N LEU A 36 9.10 -6.18 -8.62
CA LEU A 36 10.44 -6.20 -8.02
C LEU A 36 11.48 -6.87 -8.94
N ALA A 37 11.06 -7.74 -9.84
CA ALA A 37 11.97 -8.45 -10.74
C ALA A 37 12.78 -7.51 -11.65
N VAL A 38 12.28 -6.31 -11.93
CA VAL A 38 13.00 -5.30 -12.72
C VAL A 38 13.85 -4.36 -11.87
N GLN A 39 13.95 -4.61 -10.57
CA GLN A 39 14.74 -3.83 -9.61
C GLN A 39 14.44 -2.33 -9.66
N PRO A 40 13.19 -1.92 -9.39
CA PRO A 40 12.81 -0.50 -9.48
C PRO A 40 13.42 0.31 -8.34
N GLU A 41 13.57 1.62 -8.55
CA GLU A 41 13.89 2.55 -7.47
C GLU A 41 12.64 2.93 -6.70
N VAL A 42 11.50 3.03 -7.39
CA VAL A 42 10.21 3.39 -6.82
C VAL A 42 9.19 2.33 -7.16
N LEU A 43 8.48 1.84 -6.17
CA LEU A 43 7.40 0.88 -6.33
C LEU A 43 6.07 1.59 -6.11
N LEU A 44 5.20 1.55 -7.11
CA LEU A 44 3.87 2.15 -7.03
C LEU A 44 2.83 1.07 -6.72
N MET A 45 2.01 1.32 -5.70
CA MET A 45 0.91 0.44 -5.31
C MET A 45 -0.39 1.24 -5.32
N ASP A 46 -1.32 0.86 -6.19
CA ASP A 46 -2.61 1.53 -6.31
C ASP A 46 -3.69 0.70 -5.62
N GLU A 47 -4.10 1.13 -4.43
CA GLU A 47 -5.11 0.47 -3.60
C GLU A 47 -4.89 -1.05 -3.50
N PRO A 48 -3.70 -1.49 -3.05
CA PRO A 48 -3.32 -2.90 -3.16
C PRO A 48 -4.16 -3.85 -2.29
N THR A 49 -4.91 -3.32 -1.34
CA THR A 49 -5.69 -4.13 -0.40
C THR A 49 -7.20 -3.93 -0.51
N SER A 50 -7.68 -3.17 -1.50
CA SER A 50 -9.08 -2.75 -1.59
C SER A 50 -10.08 -3.90 -1.69
N ALA A 51 -9.67 -5.04 -2.26
CA ALA A 51 -10.54 -6.20 -2.44
C ALA A 51 -10.13 -7.39 -1.57
N LEU A 52 -9.30 -7.17 -0.55
CA LEU A 52 -8.75 -8.24 0.27
C LEU A 52 -9.43 -8.32 1.64
N ASP A 53 -9.45 -9.52 2.20
CA ASP A 53 -9.87 -9.77 3.58
C ASP A 53 -8.82 -9.18 4.56
N PRO A 54 -9.18 -9.05 5.87
CA PRO A 54 -8.26 -8.45 6.85
C PRO A 54 -6.93 -9.17 7.00
N ILE A 55 -6.90 -10.49 6.91
CA ILE A 55 -5.65 -11.25 7.05
C ILE A 55 -4.73 -10.99 5.88
N SER A 56 -5.25 -11.04 4.66
CA SER A 56 -4.47 -10.75 3.45
C SER A 56 -4.02 -9.29 3.42
N THR A 57 -4.86 -8.37 3.87
CA THR A 57 -4.51 -6.95 3.99
C THR A 57 -3.31 -6.77 4.92
N SER A 58 -3.33 -7.40 6.10
CA SER A 58 -2.20 -7.35 7.03
C SER A 58 -0.91 -7.84 6.39
N LYS A 59 -0.96 -8.91 5.62
CA LYS A 59 0.22 -9.45 4.96
C LYS A 59 0.80 -8.47 3.94
N ILE A 60 -0.05 -7.79 3.18
CA ILE A 60 0.39 -6.77 2.21
C ILE A 60 0.98 -5.55 2.94
N GLU A 61 0.35 -5.11 4.03
CA GLU A 61 0.87 -3.99 4.83
C GLU A 61 2.24 -4.32 5.44
N ASP A 62 2.38 -5.51 6.01
CA ASP A 62 3.65 -5.96 6.58
C ASP A 62 4.73 -6.05 5.50
N LEU A 63 4.37 -6.54 4.32
CA LEU A 63 5.29 -6.59 3.19
C LEU A 63 5.75 -5.19 2.76
N ALA A 64 4.83 -4.23 2.68
CA ALA A 64 5.16 -2.85 2.33
C ALA A 64 6.13 -2.23 3.35
N VAL A 65 5.89 -2.45 4.65
CA VAL A 65 6.78 -1.97 5.71
C VAL A 65 8.17 -2.59 5.58
N GLU A 66 8.25 -3.85 5.22
CA GLU A 66 9.52 -4.54 5.02
C GLU A 66 10.25 -4.01 3.78
N LEU A 67 9.53 -3.85 2.68
CA LEU A 67 10.11 -3.40 1.42
C LEU A 67 10.57 -1.94 1.45
N LYS A 68 9.97 -1.09 2.26
CA LYS A 68 10.38 0.32 2.30
C LYS A 68 11.81 0.52 2.80
N LYS A 69 12.43 -0.50 3.39
CA LYS A 69 13.84 -0.47 3.79
C LYS A 69 14.76 -0.37 2.58
N ASP A 70 14.37 -0.97 1.46
CA ASP A 70 15.18 -1.08 0.25
C ASP A 70 14.59 -0.31 -0.93
N TYR A 71 13.31 0.04 -0.89
CA TYR A 71 12.60 0.69 -1.98
C TYR A 71 11.87 1.93 -1.49
N THR A 72 11.70 2.91 -2.37
CA THR A 72 10.74 3.98 -2.13
C THR A 72 9.38 3.48 -2.59
N ILE A 73 8.40 3.49 -1.69
CA ILE A 73 7.05 3.00 -1.99
C ILE A 73 6.09 4.18 -2.00
N VAL A 74 5.32 4.29 -3.09
CA VAL A 74 4.21 5.23 -3.19
C VAL A 74 2.94 4.40 -3.26
N MET A 75 2.05 4.59 -2.29
CA MET A 75 0.81 3.84 -2.19
C MET A 75 -0.38 4.78 -2.29
N VAL A 76 -1.34 4.45 -3.15
CA VAL A 76 -2.64 5.13 -3.19
C VAL A 76 -3.62 4.31 -2.37
N THR A 77 -4.29 4.95 -1.41
CA THR A 77 -5.30 4.28 -0.58
C THR A 77 -6.41 5.23 -0.20
N HIS A 78 -7.63 4.72 -0.09
CA HIS A 78 -8.76 5.43 0.50
C HIS A 78 -8.89 5.13 2.00
N ASN A 79 -8.08 4.22 2.53
CA ASN A 79 -8.13 3.82 3.92
C ASN A 79 -7.17 4.67 4.74
N MET A 80 -7.70 5.65 5.47
CA MET A 80 -6.90 6.55 6.31
C MET A 80 -6.16 5.79 7.41
N GLN A 81 -6.77 4.74 7.97
CA GLN A 81 -6.12 3.95 9.00
C GLN A 81 -4.90 3.23 8.45
N GLN A 82 -4.98 2.71 7.23
CA GLN A 82 -3.84 2.10 6.57
C GLN A 82 -2.71 3.11 6.37
N ALA A 83 -3.03 4.30 5.87
CA ALA A 83 -2.02 5.35 5.71
C ALA A 83 -1.35 5.68 7.04
N THR A 84 -2.13 5.79 8.10
CA THR A 84 -1.62 6.09 9.44
C THR A 84 -0.66 5.00 9.94
N ARG A 85 -0.99 3.74 9.68
CA ARG A 85 -0.20 2.61 10.18
C ARG A 85 1.14 2.43 9.47
N ILE A 86 1.19 2.63 8.15
CA ILE A 86 2.34 2.17 7.37
C ILE A 86 3.12 3.25 6.64
N SER A 87 2.60 4.47 6.54
CA SER A 87 3.30 5.50 5.77
C SER A 87 4.12 6.43 6.65
N ASP A 88 5.23 6.90 6.11
CA ASP A 88 6.09 7.91 6.75
C ASP A 88 5.60 9.31 6.42
N LYS A 89 5.16 9.52 5.17
CA LYS A 89 4.60 10.79 4.70
C LYS A 89 3.30 10.52 3.98
N THR A 90 2.38 11.48 4.04
CA THR A 90 1.08 11.37 3.41
C THR A 90 0.76 12.62 2.62
N ALA A 91 0.23 12.44 1.42
CA ALA A 91 -0.30 13.51 0.59
C ALA A 91 -1.82 13.35 0.52
N PHE A 92 -2.55 14.41 0.80
CA PHE A 92 -3.99 14.43 0.63
C PHE A 92 -4.33 15.05 -0.72
N PHE A 93 -5.01 14.25 -1.55
CA PHE A 93 -5.47 14.66 -2.88
C PHE A 93 -6.97 14.92 -2.85
N LEU A 94 -7.38 15.99 -3.48
CA LEU A 94 -8.80 16.30 -3.66
C LEU A 94 -8.99 16.90 -5.05
N LEU A 95 -9.87 16.29 -5.86
CA LEU A 95 -10.21 16.77 -7.19
C LEU A 95 -8.98 17.05 -8.07
N GLY A 96 -8.01 16.12 -8.04
CA GLY A 96 -6.83 16.23 -8.87
C GLY A 96 -5.73 17.17 -8.35
N GLU A 97 -5.91 17.70 -7.14
CA GLU A 97 -4.99 18.65 -6.53
C GLU A 97 -4.39 18.09 -5.26
N VAL A 98 -3.09 18.31 -5.04
CA VAL A 98 -2.44 18.01 -3.76
C VAL A 98 -2.78 19.13 -2.80
N VAL A 99 -3.66 18.83 -1.85
CA VAL A 99 -4.13 19.79 -0.86
C VAL A 99 -3.09 20.01 0.24
N GLU A 100 -2.51 18.91 0.71
CA GLU A 100 -1.52 18.95 1.78
C GLU A 100 -0.57 17.77 1.66
N PHE A 101 0.70 17.98 1.99
CA PHE A 101 1.72 16.94 2.03
C PHE A 101 2.59 17.18 3.27
N ALA A 102 2.66 16.18 4.15
CA ALA A 102 3.39 16.30 5.40
C ALA A 102 3.74 14.92 5.96
N ASP A 103 4.54 14.91 7.03
CA ASP A 103 4.72 13.69 7.81
C ASP A 103 3.35 13.16 8.23
N THR A 104 3.19 11.84 8.18
CA THR A 104 1.89 11.20 8.41
C THR A 104 1.29 11.59 9.76
N ASP A 105 2.07 11.54 10.83
CA ASP A 105 1.58 11.89 12.17
C ASP A 105 1.08 13.33 12.23
N LYS A 106 1.81 14.26 11.61
CA LYS A 106 1.42 15.67 11.58
C LYS A 106 0.14 15.86 10.77
N LEU A 107 0.04 15.25 9.59
CA LEU A 107 -1.10 15.42 8.70
C LEU A 107 -2.40 14.96 9.36
N PHE A 108 -2.36 13.84 10.08
CA PHE A 108 -3.55 13.27 10.72
C PHE A 108 -3.86 13.87 12.08
N SER A 109 -2.86 14.40 12.80
CA SER A 109 -3.09 14.98 14.14
C SER A 109 -3.24 16.50 14.10
N MET A 110 -2.52 17.19 13.22
CA MET A 110 -2.50 18.66 13.14
C MET A 110 -2.48 19.11 11.69
N PRO A 111 -3.54 18.82 10.90
CA PRO A 111 -3.56 19.22 9.50
C PRO A 111 -3.52 20.74 9.35
N ALA A 112 -2.76 21.20 8.36
CA ALA A 112 -2.59 22.63 8.11
C ALA A 112 -3.72 23.21 7.26
N ASP A 113 -4.37 22.38 6.45
CA ASP A 113 -5.45 22.81 5.54
C ASP A 113 -6.79 22.36 6.09
N LYS A 114 -7.77 23.26 6.08
CA LYS A 114 -9.13 22.99 6.55
C LYS A 114 -9.78 21.83 5.80
N ARG A 115 -9.49 21.69 4.51
CA ARG A 115 -10.03 20.61 3.68
C ARG A 115 -9.51 19.24 4.16
N THR A 116 -8.25 19.18 4.57
CA THR A 116 -7.67 17.96 5.16
C THR A 116 -8.36 17.61 6.47
N GLU A 117 -8.53 18.60 7.33
CA GLU A 117 -9.23 18.42 8.60
C GLU A 117 -10.65 17.91 8.38
N ASP A 118 -11.40 18.52 7.46
CA ASP A 118 -12.76 18.11 7.15
C ASP A 118 -12.83 16.68 6.63
N TYR A 119 -11.87 16.28 5.80
CA TYR A 119 -11.79 14.90 5.30
C TYR A 119 -11.54 13.91 6.44
N ILE A 120 -10.57 14.20 7.31
CA ILE A 120 -10.20 13.32 8.42
C ILE A 120 -11.36 13.17 9.40
N THR A 121 -12.08 14.26 9.67
CA THR A 121 -13.19 14.25 10.63
C THR A 121 -14.54 13.86 10.01
N GLY A 122 -14.58 13.64 8.70
CA GLY A 122 -15.82 13.31 8.00
C GLY A 122 -16.78 14.47 7.83
N ARG A 123 -16.31 15.70 7.87
CA ARG A 123 -17.15 16.93 7.82
C ARG A 123 -17.19 17.58 6.45
N PHE A 124 -16.82 16.90 5.40
CA PHE A 124 -16.90 17.45 4.07
C PHE A 124 -18.32 17.33 3.51
N GLY A 125 -18.71 18.31 2.78
CA GLY A 125 -20.03 18.30 2.16
C GLY A 125 -20.65 19.63 2.17
#